data_a8c5f272edf978aab8a9e05dc0c73f2d
#
_entry.id   a8c5f272edf978aab8a9e05dc0c73f2d
#
_cell.length_a   1.000
_cell.length_b   1.000
_cell.length_c   1.000
_cell.angle_alpha   90.00
_cell.angle_beta   90.00
_cell.angle_gamma   90.00
#
_symmetry.space_group_name_H-M   'P 1'
#
loop_
_entity.id
_entity.type
_entity.pdbx_description
1 polymer ?
#
loop_
_entity_poly.entity_id
_entity_poly.type
_entity_poly.pdbx_seq_one_letter_code
_entity_poly.pdbx_strand_id
1 'polypeptide(L)'
;MDEQSTTGAPAGLFRRLAAMFYDALLMIALWFIATFAMLPLTGGEAILASSQGLLGHLYHALLLLLAVAYFGVCWTRGGQTLGMRAWRIRLETMEGRSPGWGAALIRFATGVATVLLAILGLWYLRTPGGAFGDLAAASLLLPMVANLSCIAVGPGRSLQDLAGGLRVVRQA
;
A
#
# COMPACT_ATOMS: atom_id res chain seq x y z
N MET A 1 -9.50 38.92 -8.74
CA MET A 1 -8.25 38.24 -8.36
C MET A 1 -8.61 36.75 -8.23
N ASP A 2 -8.44 36.02 -9.35
CA ASP A 2 -8.78 34.59 -9.41
C ASP A 2 -7.73 33.83 -8.62
N GLU A 3 -8.14 33.36 -7.47
CA GLU A 3 -7.42 32.33 -6.71
C GLU A 3 -7.49 31.02 -7.50
N GLN A 4 -6.64 30.93 -8.52
CA GLN A 4 -6.41 29.68 -9.23
C GLN A 4 -5.90 28.67 -8.20
N SER A 5 -6.82 27.85 -7.68
CA SER A 5 -6.50 26.67 -6.93
C SER A 5 -5.50 25.84 -7.77
N THR A 6 -4.23 25.88 -7.40
CA THR A 6 -3.15 25.09 -8.01
C THR A 6 -3.36 23.62 -7.68
N THR A 7 -4.44 23.05 -8.18
CA THR A 7 -4.66 21.61 -8.12
C THR A 7 -3.68 20.96 -9.08
N GLY A 8 -2.64 20.36 -8.55
CA GLY A 8 -1.65 19.63 -9.34
C GLY A 8 -2.33 18.58 -10.23
N ALA A 9 -1.83 18.38 -11.45
CA ALA A 9 -2.34 17.36 -12.36
C ALA A 9 -2.29 15.97 -11.68
N PRO A 10 -3.28 15.09 -11.94
CA PRO A 10 -3.28 13.73 -11.35
C PRO A 10 -2.02 12.97 -11.74
N ALA A 11 -1.46 12.21 -10.79
CA ALA A 11 -0.29 11.39 -11.03
C ALA A 11 -0.67 10.19 -11.89
N GLY A 12 0.01 10.02 -13.03
CA GLY A 12 -0.19 8.88 -13.93
C GLY A 12 0.22 7.55 -13.29
N LEU A 13 -0.28 6.44 -13.86
CA LEU A 13 -0.08 5.08 -13.40
C LEU A 13 1.41 4.73 -13.21
N PHE A 14 2.25 5.03 -14.20
CA PHE A 14 3.68 4.70 -14.14
C PHE A 14 4.38 5.31 -12.93
N ARG A 15 4.14 6.59 -12.63
CA ARG A 15 4.76 7.26 -11.46
C ARG A 15 4.30 6.65 -10.15
N ARG A 16 3.03 6.23 -10.06
CA ARG A 16 2.50 5.57 -8.87
C ARG A 16 3.13 4.19 -8.66
N LEU A 17 3.23 3.38 -9.74
CA LEU A 17 3.87 2.06 -9.67
C LEU A 17 5.36 2.17 -9.32
N ALA A 18 6.07 3.10 -9.92
CA ALA A 18 7.47 3.34 -9.60
C ALA A 18 7.67 3.79 -8.15
N ALA A 19 6.83 4.71 -7.64
CA ALA A 19 6.87 5.09 -6.23
C ALA A 19 6.58 3.90 -5.30
N MET A 20 5.57 3.08 -5.61
CA MET A 20 5.25 1.86 -4.86
C MET A 20 6.40 0.86 -4.86
N PHE A 21 7.11 0.70 -5.98
CA PHE A 21 8.27 -0.17 -6.08
C PHE A 21 9.41 0.31 -5.15
N TYR A 22 9.70 1.62 -5.14
CA TYR A 22 10.68 2.20 -4.22
C TYR A 22 10.27 2.01 -2.75
N ASP A 23 9.02 2.25 -2.43
CA ASP A 23 8.51 2.06 -1.07
C ASP A 23 8.56 0.57 -0.67
N ALA A 24 8.31 -0.36 -1.59
CA ALA A 24 8.44 -1.79 -1.33
C ALA A 24 9.88 -2.20 -1.00
N LEU A 25 10.87 -1.68 -1.73
CA LEU A 25 12.29 -1.92 -1.42
C LEU A 25 12.67 -1.37 -0.04
N LEU A 26 12.19 -0.18 0.30
CA LEU A 26 12.40 0.40 1.63
C LEU A 26 11.75 -0.43 2.74
N MET A 27 10.53 -0.92 2.51
CA MET A 27 9.84 -1.79 3.47
C MET A 27 10.58 -3.12 3.66
N ILE A 28 11.06 -3.74 2.58
CA ILE A 28 11.89 -4.95 2.66
C ILE A 28 13.14 -4.67 3.50
N ALA A 29 13.84 -3.58 3.24
CA ALA A 29 15.04 -3.21 4.01
C ALA A 29 14.71 -2.97 5.50
N LEU A 30 13.61 -2.27 5.79
CA LEU A 30 13.17 -2.02 7.17
C LEU A 30 12.79 -3.32 7.90
N TRP A 31 12.08 -4.21 7.24
CA TRP A 31 11.73 -5.53 7.79
C TRP A 31 12.97 -6.39 7.99
N PHE A 32 13.94 -6.31 7.09
CA PHE A 32 15.22 -7.02 7.22
C PHE A 32 15.98 -6.54 8.47
N ILE A 33 16.07 -5.21 8.68
CA ILE A 33 16.69 -4.62 9.87
C ILE A 33 15.96 -5.06 11.14
N ALA A 34 14.62 -5.02 11.14
CA ALA A 34 13.82 -5.46 12.28
C ALA A 34 14.03 -6.96 12.60
N THR A 35 14.12 -7.80 11.57
CA THR A 35 14.41 -9.23 11.72
C THR A 35 15.80 -9.46 12.30
N PHE A 36 16.80 -8.76 11.79
CA PHE A 36 18.17 -8.84 12.32
C PHE A 36 18.25 -8.41 13.78
N ALA A 37 17.52 -7.37 14.16
CA ALA A 37 17.47 -6.90 15.55
C ALA A 37 16.82 -7.92 16.50
N MET A 38 15.98 -8.82 15.97
CA MET A 38 15.35 -9.89 16.75
C MET A 38 16.23 -11.13 16.96
N LEU A 39 17.25 -11.37 16.10
CA LEU A 39 18.11 -12.54 16.17
C LEU A 39 18.75 -12.78 17.56
N PRO A 40 19.26 -11.77 18.28
CA PRO A 40 19.82 -11.98 19.61
C PRO A 40 18.80 -12.48 20.63
N LEU A 41 17.51 -12.13 20.47
CA LEU A 41 16.42 -12.54 21.36
C LEU A 41 15.96 -13.97 21.11
N THR A 42 16.27 -14.52 19.93
CA THR A 42 15.90 -15.88 19.51
C THR A 42 17.06 -16.86 19.56
N GLY A 43 18.20 -16.45 20.15
CA GLY A 43 19.40 -17.31 20.18
C GLY A 43 20.03 -17.54 18.80
N GLY A 44 19.75 -16.66 17.82
CA GLY A 44 20.24 -16.78 16.44
C GLY A 44 19.31 -17.56 15.51
N GLU A 45 18.18 -18.06 16.00
CA GLU A 45 17.20 -18.75 15.16
C GLU A 45 16.27 -17.75 14.45
N ALA A 46 16.06 -17.94 13.14
CA ALA A 46 15.12 -17.13 12.37
C ALA A 46 13.67 -17.46 12.80
N ILE A 47 12.90 -16.42 13.07
CA ILE A 47 11.45 -16.56 13.32
C ILE A 47 10.78 -16.83 11.97
N LEU A 48 10.50 -18.11 11.70
CA LEU A 48 9.78 -18.52 10.51
C LEU A 48 8.28 -18.24 10.65
N ALA A 49 7.58 -18.10 9.52
CA ALA A 49 6.13 -17.92 9.50
C ALA A 49 5.35 -19.06 10.19
N SER A 50 5.98 -20.21 10.38
CA SER A 50 5.44 -21.38 11.09
C SER A 50 5.62 -21.34 12.61
N SER A 51 6.34 -20.37 13.17
CA SER A 51 6.50 -20.24 14.63
C SER A 51 5.18 -19.78 15.25
N GLN A 52 4.42 -20.75 15.80
CA GLN A 52 3.07 -20.52 16.36
C GLN A 52 3.06 -20.00 17.80
N GLY A 53 4.19 -19.63 18.35
CA GLY A 53 4.30 -19.11 19.71
C GLY A 53 3.97 -17.60 19.80
N LEU A 54 3.77 -17.12 21.01
CA LEU A 54 3.54 -15.70 21.30
C LEU A 54 4.59 -14.80 20.63
N LEU A 55 5.85 -15.20 20.65
CA LEU A 55 6.97 -14.45 20.05
C LEU A 55 6.78 -14.29 18.53
N GLY A 56 6.30 -15.32 17.83
CA GLY A 56 6.01 -15.24 16.40
C GLY A 56 4.90 -14.23 16.09
N HIS A 57 3.82 -14.24 16.88
CA HIS A 57 2.72 -13.27 16.72
C HIS A 57 3.18 -11.84 17.01
N LEU A 58 3.98 -11.63 18.06
CA LEU A 58 4.54 -10.32 18.39
C LEU A 58 5.47 -9.82 17.28
N TYR A 59 6.27 -10.68 16.70
CA TYR A 59 7.13 -10.36 15.57
C TYR A 59 6.32 -9.90 14.33
N HIS A 60 5.29 -10.65 13.94
CA HIS A 60 4.43 -10.25 12.81
C HIS A 60 3.68 -8.94 13.09
N ALA A 61 3.21 -8.77 14.33
CA ALA A 61 2.59 -7.51 14.76
C ALA A 61 3.59 -6.34 14.66
N LEU A 62 4.86 -6.54 15.04
CA LEU A 62 5.91 -5.53 14.89
C LEU A 62 6.13 -5.16 13.42
N LEU A 63 6.23 -6.14 12.51
CA LEU A 63 6.41 -5.87 11.08
C LEU A 63 5.23 -5.08 10.50
N LEU A 64 4.00 -5.43 10.89
CA LEU A 64 2.80 -4.69 10.48
C LEU A 64 2.80 -3.27 11.06
N LEU A 65 3.14 -3.13 12.34
CA LEU A 65 3.22 -1.82 13.00
C LEU A 65 4.24 -0.90 12.34
N LEU A 66 5.41 -1.43 11.96
CA LEU A 66 6.43 -0.69 11.21
C LEU A 66 5.90 -0.19 9.87
N ALA A 67 5.14 -1.03 9.13
CA ALA A 67 4.53 -0.63 7.87
C ALA A 67 3.48 0.47 8.08
N VAL A 68 2.55 0.28 9.03
CA VAL A 68 1.53 1.29 9.37
C VAL A 68 2.17 2.60 9.81
N ALA A 69 3.20 2.54 10.65
CA ALA A 69 3.92 3.71 11.12
C ALA A 69 4.63 4.44 9.98
N TYR A 70 5.34 3.72 9.12
CA TYR A 70 6.03 4.31 7.96
C TYR A 70 5.06 5.04 7.04
N PHE A 71 4.03 4.35 6.53
CA PHE A 71 3.07 4.96 5.62
C PHE A 71 2.23 6.04 6.31
N GLY A 72 1.75 5.77 7.52
CA GLY A 72 0.92 6.70 8.29
C GLY A 72 1.65 8.02 8.58
N VAL A 73 2.89 7.95 9.08
CA VAL A 73 3.70 9.14 9.38
C VAL A 73 4.04 9.90 8.09
N CYS A 74 4.45 9.19 7.04
CA CYS A 74 4.81 9.82 5.77
C CYS A 74 3.62 10.56 5.15
N TRP A 75 2.44 9.95 5.13
CA TRP A 75 1.26 10.58 4.54
C TRP A 75 0.69 11.70 5.39
N THR A 76 0.66 11.55 6.72
CA THR A 76 0.06 12.58 7.61
C THR A 76 0.95 13.80 7.77
N ARG A 77 2.28 13.63 7.84
CA ARG A 77 3.21 14.75 8.06
C ARG A 77 3.58 15.51 6.79
N GLY A 78 3.64 14.83 5.64
CA GLY A 78 4.13 15.43 4.40
C GLY A 78 3.31 15.09 3.16
N GLY A 79 2.34 14.18 3.26
CA GLY A 79 1.60 13.67 2.11
C GLY A 79 2.45 12.82 1.17
N GLN A 80 3.68 12.45 1.55
CA GLN A 80 4.62 11.77 0.66
C GLN A 80 5.41 10.71 1.40
N THR A 81 5.48 9.51 0.83
CA THR A 81 6.49 8.51 1.16
C THR A 81 7.82 8.86 0.48
N LEU A 82 8.90 8.16 0.82
CA LEU A 82 10.19 8.35 0.17
C LEU A 82 10.12 8.01 -1.32
N GLY A 83 9.41 6.94 -1.69
CA GLY A 83 9.16 6.60 -3.09
C GLY A 83 8.35 7.69 -3.80
N MET A 84 7.29 8.19 -3.19
CA MET A 84 6.50 9.29 -3.75
C MET A 84 7.33 10.57 -3.94
N ARG A 85 8.24 10.85 -3.03
CA ARG A 85 9.15 12.01 -3.11
C ARG A 85 10.12 11.90 -4.29
N ALA A 86 10.70 10.70 -4.51
CA ALA A 86 11.57 10.44 -5.64
C ALA A 86 10.88 10.66 -7.00
N TRP A 87 9.58 10.35 -7.08
CA TRP A 87 8.77 10.50 -8.29
C TRP A 87 7.97 11.80 -8.38
N ARG A 88 8.19 12.74 -7.44
CA ARG A 88 7.53 14.05 -7.38
C ARG A 88 6.00 13.92 -7.42
N ILE A 89 5.46 13.02 -6.61
CA ILE A 89 4.01 12.87 -6.42
C ILE A 89 3.66 13.05 -4.95
N ARG A 90 2.44 13.52 -4.68
CA ARG A 90 1.96 13.81 -3.33
C ARG A 90 0.53 13.32 -3.16
N LEU A 91 0.26 12.79 -1.97
CA LEU A 91 -1.07 12.45 -1.50
C LEU A 91 -1.67 13.65 -0.78
N GLU A 92 -2.87 14.04 -1.14
CA GLU A 92 -3.59 15.15 -0.51
C GLU A 92 -5.08 14.87 -0.43
N THR A 93 -5.77 15.59 0.44
CA THR A 93 -7.23 15.62 0.50
C THR A 93 -7.78 16.41 -0.69
N MET A 94 -9.10 16.43 -0.85
CA MET A 94 -9.74 17.22 -1.92
C MET A 94 -9.49 18.73 -1.75
N GLU A 95 -9.23 19.18 -0.52
CA GLU A 95 -8.90 20.56 -0.17
C GLU A 95 -7.40 20.89 -0.29
N GLY A 96 -6.55 19.98 -0.80
CA GLY A 96 -5.11 20.19 -0.99
C GLY A 96 -4.26 20.05 0.28
N ARG A 97 -4.82 19.55 1.40
CA ARG A 97 -4.11 19.34 2.67
C ARG A 97 -3.53 17.93 2.77
N SER A 98 -2.53 17.73 3.63
CA SER A 98 -2.07 16.37 3.96
C SER A 98 -3.18 15.58 4.65
N PRO A 99 -3.33 14.27 4.38
CA PRO A 99 -4.36 13.44 4.99
C PRO A 99 -4.19 13.32 6.50
N GLY A 100 -5.30 13.19 7.22
CA GLY A 100 -5.30 12.81 8.63
C GLY A 100 -5.06 11.30 8.80
N TRP A 101 -4.78 10.86 10.05
CA TRP A 101 -4.54 9.45 10.38
C TRP A 101 -5.68 8.52 9.95
N GLY A 102 -6.94 8.93 10.12
CA GLY A 102 -8.10 8.11 9.72
C GLY A 102 -8.08 7.80 8.22
N ALA A 103 -7.91 8.82 7.36
CA ALA A 103 -7.83 8.64 5.91
C ALA A 103 -6.59 7.82 5.50
N ALA A 104 -5.45 8.02 6.17
CA ALA A 104 -4.23 7.26 5.94
C ALA A 104 -4.42 5.76 6.28
N LEU A 105 -5.06 5.44 7.40
CA LEU A 105 -5.35 4.06 7.82
C LEU A 105 -6.34 3.37 6.88
N ILE A 106 -7.42 4.06 6.47
CA ILE A 106 -8.38 3.53 5.49
C ILE A 106 -7.67 3.23 4.16
N ARG A 107 -6.84 4.16 3.69
CA ARG A 107 -6.04 3.97 2.47
C ARG A 107 -5.11 2.76 2.59
N PHE A 108 -4.38 2.65 3.70
CA PHE A 108 -3.47 1.53 3.96
C PHE A 108 -4.22 0.20 3.98
N ALA A 109 -5.30 0.11 4.76
CA ALA A 109 -6.11 -1.11 4.88
C ALA A 109 -6.72 -1.54 3.54
N THR A 110 -7.28 -0.60 2.78
CA THR A 110 -7.85 -0.87 1.44
C THR A 110 -6.78 -1.32 0.45
N GLY A 111 -5.59 -0.70 0.50
CA GLY A 111 -4.46 -1.09 -0.34
C GLY A 111 -3.96 -2.51 -0.02
N VAL A 112 -3.76 -2.82 1.26
CA VAL A 112 -3.37 -4.16 1.72
C VAL A 112 -4.44 -5.19 1.34
N ALA A 113 -5.71 -4.92 1.60
CA ALA A 113 -6.82 -5.82 1.23
C ALA A 113 -6.83 -6.12 -0.28
N THR A 114 -6.65 -5.10 -1.13
CA THR A 114 -6.59 -5.26 -2.59
C THR A 114 -5.45 -6.20 -3.00
N VAL A 115 -4.26 -6.03 -2.42
CA VAL A 115 -3.09 -6.89 -2.71
C VAL A 115 -3.31 -8.32 -2.21
N LEU A 116 -3.83 -8.50 -0.98
CA LEU A 116 -4.10 -9.82 -0.42
C LEU A 116 -5.16 -10.58 -1.25
N LEU A 117 -6.22 -9.90 -1.68
CA LEU A 117 -7.23 -10.50 -2.55
C LEU A 117 -6.64 -10.90 -3.91
N ALA A 118 -5.76 -10.07 -4.48
CA ALA A 118 -5.08 -10.41 -5.73
C ALA A 118 -4.16 -11.62 -5.58
N ILE A 119 -3.39 -11.71 -4.50
CA ILE A 119 -2.52 -12.85 -4.20
C ILE A 119 -3.37 -14.12 -4.03
N LEU A 120 -4.45 -14.04 -3.28
CA LEU A 120 -5.37 -15.15 -3.06
C LEU A 120 -6.01 -15.61 -4.37
N GLY A 121 -6.45 -14.67 -5.22
CA GLY A 121 -7.00 -14.98 -6.54
C GLY A 121 -5.98 -15.68 -7.44
N LEU A 122 -4.73 -15.21 -7.48
CA LEU A 122 -3.66 -15.86 -8.23
C LEU A 122 -3.30 -17.24 -7.69
N TRP A 123 -3.38 -17.43 -6.38
CA TRP A 123 -3.17 -18.74 -5.76
C TRP A 123 -4.28 -19.71 -6.15
N TYR A 124 -5.54 -19.29 -6.12
CA TYR A 124 -6.67 -20.09 -6.56
C TYR A 124 -6.60 -20.49 -8.05
N LEU A 125 -6.13 -19.61 -8.92
CA LEU A 125 -5.92 -19.93 -10.34
C LEU A 125 -4.89 -21.03 -10.57
N ARG A 126 -3.98 -21.26 -9.62
CA ARG A 126 -2.96 -22.31 -9.70
C ARG A 126 -3.41 -23.64 -9.10
N THR A 127 -4.51 -23.64 -8.35
CA THR A 127 -5.07 -24.85 -7.75
C THR A 127 -6.21 -25.36 -8.62
N PRO A 128 -6.20 -26.64 -9.08
CA PRO A 128 -7.26 -27.18 -9.91
C PRO A 128 -8.59 -27.18 -9.15
N GLY A 129 -9.45 -26.21 -9.38
CA GLY A 129 -10.73 -26.05 -8.69
C GLY A 129 -11.97 -26.23 -9.55
N GLY A 130 -11.78 -26.52 -10.85
CA GLY A 130 -12.87 -26.53 -11.84
C GLY A 130 -13.49 -25.12 -12.06
N ALA A 131 -14.53 -25.05 -12.89
CA ALA A 131 -15.13 -23.79 -13.32
C ALA A 131 -15.58 -22.84 -12.17
N PHE A 132 -16.02 -23.37 -11.05
CA PHE A 132 -16.36 -22.57 -9.87
C PHE A 132 -15.11 -21.97 -9.20
N GLY A 133 -13.99 -22.69 -9.16
CA GLY A 133 -12.73 -22.18 -8.64
C GLY A 133 -12.17 -21.05 -9.50
N ASP A 134 -12.24 -21.18 -10.81
CA ASP A 134 -11.78 -20.15 -11.76
C ASP A 134 -12.62 -18.87 -11.66
N LEU A 135 -13.95 -19.00 -11.53
CA LEU A 135 -14.85 -17.86 -11.35
C LEU A 135 -14.60 -17.14 -10.02
N ALA A 136 -14.38 -17.90 -8.94
CA ALA A 136 -14.02 -17.34 -7.64
C ALA A 136 -12.67 -16.61 -7.70
N ALA A 137 -11.66 -17.21 -8.33
CA ALA A 137 -10.36 -16.59 -8.53
C ALA A 137 -10.46 -15.29 -9.34
N ALA A 138 -11.22 -15.29 -10.44
CA ALA A 138 -11.46 -14.10 -11.26
C ALA A 138 -12.14 -12.98 -10.43
N SER A 139 -13.13 -13.31 -9.59
CA SER A 139 -13.80 -12.32 -8.74
C SER A 139 -12.86 -11.68 -7.71
N LEU A 140 -11.90 -12.43 -7.17
CA LEU A 140 -10.88 -11.92 -6.24
C LEU A 140 -9.88 -10.97 -6.91
N LEU A 141 -9.67 -11.07 -8.22
CA LEU A 141 -8.81 -10.17 -8.98
C LEU A 141 -9.51 -8.85 -9.37
N LEU A 142 -10.86 -8.80 -9.34
CA LEU A 142 -11.61 -7.61 -9.72
C LEU A 142 -11.18 -6.32 -9.01
N PRO A 143 -10.93 -6.28 -7.68
CA PRO A 143 -10.47 -5.06 -7.01
C PRO A 143 -9.15 -4.55 -7.55
N MET A 144 -8.23 -5.44 -7.94
CA MET A 144 -6.95 -5.06 -8.52
C MET A 144 -7.13 -4.47 -9.92
N VAL A 145 -7.93 -5.12 -10.77
CA VAL A 145 -8.26 -4.64 -12.11
C VAL A 145 -8.98 -3.29 -12.05
N ALA A 146 -9.98 -3.17 -11.18
CA ALA A 146 -10.70 -1.92 -10.97
C ALA A 146 -9.77 -0.79 -10.49
N ASN A 147 -8.84 -1.10 -9.57
CA ASN A 147 -7.86 -0.15 -9.09
C ASN A 147 -6.96 0.39 -10.22
N LEU A 148 -6.43 -0.49 -11.05
CA LEU A 148 -5.60 -0.12 -12.21
C LEU A 148 -6.39 0.66 -13.24
N SER A 149 -7.63 0.25 -13.55
CA SER A 149 -8.51 0.92 -14.51
C SER A 149 -8.88 2.33 -14.05
N CYS A 150 -9.21 2.52 -12.77
CA CYS A 150 -9.53 3.83 -12.21
C CYS A 150 -8.35 4.81 -12.31
N ILE A 151 -7.11 4.32 -12.23
CA ILE A 151 -5.91 5.16 -12.37
C ILE A 151 -5.62 5.44 -13.84
N ALA A 152 -5.77 4.45 -14.72
CA ALA A 152 -5.33 4.53 -16.13
C ALA A 152 -6.34 5.26 -17.02
N VAL A 153 -7.62 4.99 -16.85
CA VAL A 153 -8.69 5.46 -17.76
C VAL A 153 -9.70 6.37 -17.04
N GLY A 154 -9.82 6.23 -15.73
CA GLY A 154 -10.79 6.94 -14.90
C GLY A 154 -10.29 8.29 -14.41
N PRO A 155 -10.83 8.77 -13.26
CA PRO A 155 -10.52 10.07 -12.68
C PRO A 155 -9.09 10.19 -12.14
N GLY A 156 -8.20 9.25 -12.42
CA GLY A 156 -6.82 9.22 -11.94
C GLY A 156 -6.70 8.94 -10.42
N ARG A 157 -7.74 8.37 -9.80
CA ARG A 157 -7.81 8.03 -8.37
C ARG A 157 -7.93 6.52 -8.22
N SER A 158 -7.11 5.93 -7.37
CA SER A 158 -7.19 4.50 -7.03
C SER A 158 -8.37 4.22 -6.07
N LEU A 159 -8.77 2.96 -5.93
CA LEU A 159 -9.83 2.57 -4.98
C LEU A 159 -9.50 3.00 -3.54
N GLN A 160 -8.23 2.85 -3.13
CA GLN A 160 -7.79 3.31 -1.82
C GLN A 160 -7.80 4.84 -1.67
N ASP A 161 -7.59 5.58 -2.78
CA ASP A 161 -7.71 7.04 -2.78
C ASP A 161 -9.16 7.47 -2.60
N LEU A 162 -10.07 6.77 -3.30
CA LEU A 162 -11.51 7.01 -3.20
C LEU A 162 -12.03 6.71 -1.79
N ALA A 163 -11.67 5.56 -1.22
CA ALA A 163 -12.07 5.16 0.12
C ALA A 163 -11.60 6.14 1.21
N GLY A 164 -10.41 6.72 1.05
CA GLY A 164 -9.85 7.72 1.97
C GLY A 164 -10.27 9.17 1.69
N GLY A 165 -11.03 9.44 0.63
CA GLY A 165 -11.33 10.81 0.20
C GLY A 165 -10.09 11.59 -0.27
N LEU A 166 -9.13 10.90 -0.88
CA LEU A 166 -7.82 11.40 -1.22
C LEU A 166 -7.60 11.48 -2.73
N ARG A 167 -6.53 12.16 -3.12
CA ARG A 167 -6.01 12.16 -4.50
C ARG A 167 -4.48 12.21 -4.50
N VAL A 168 -3.87 11.64 -5.53
CA VAL A 168 -2.42 11.71 -5.75
C VAL A 168 -2.16 12.65 -6.93
N VAL A 169 -1.41 13.70 -6.65
CA VAL A 169 -1.09 14.76 -7.62
C VAL A 169 0.40 14.82 -7.91
N ARG A 170 0.76 15.39 -9.05
CA ARG A 170 2.16 15.69 -9.38
C ARG A 170 2.56 17.00 -8.69
N GLN A 171 3.77 17.01 -8.15
CA GLN A 171 4.42 18.25 -7.77
C GLN A 171 5.16 18.85 -8.97
N ALA A 172 5.09 20.15 -9.07
CA ALA A 172 5.86 20.91 -10.06
C ALA A 172 7.37 20.80 -9.84
#